data_b90a3a2e3d07bad68135612d16a31bbf
#
_entry.id   b90a3a2e3d07bad68135612d16a31bbf
#
_cell.length_a   1.000
_cell.length_b   1.000
_cell.length_c   1.000
_cell.angle_alpha   90.00
_cell.angle_beta   90.00
_cell.angle_gamma   90.00
#
_symmetry.space_group_name_H-M   'P 1'
#
loop_
_entity.id
_entity.type
_entity.pdbx_description
1 polymer ?
#
loop_
_entity_poly.entity_id
_entity_poly.type
_entity_poly.pdbx_seq_one_letter_code
_entity_poly.pdbx_strand_id
1 'polypeptide(L)'
;VRNLFYNVPARLKFVKSARAESAAIGDYVARLMLSAPQISVHYVSGGKTVYRSAGNGSEKDALLSVYGIGVERQICPVAFDDGYLKITGFVGVPELSRANRSGQTILLNGRIIRSPALSNALSRSFDTRVLIGRFPFAVLYLSIAFAEVDVNVHPSKLEVRFTDEQRVTRSVVVACSEALIRSYVPTVEPVMEPSSQESAESDTQAESPR
;
A
#
# COMPACT_ATOMS: atom_id res chain seq x y z
N VAL A 1 -22.01 22.74 1.82
CA VAL A 1 -21.42 24.08 1.72
C VAL A 1 -21.62 24.57 0.29
N ARG A 2 -22.09 25.80 0.12
CA ARG A 2 -22.26 26.47 -1.17
C ARG A 2 -21.56 27.83 -1.12
N ASN A 3 -21.15 28.33 -2.29
CA ASN A 3 -20.55 29.66 -2.44
C ASN A 3 -19.33 29.91 -1.53
N LEU A 4 -18.43 28.91 -1.44
CA LEU A 4 -17.19 29.05 -0.69
C LEU A 4 -16.40 30.25 -1.21
N PHE A 5 -15.92 31.08 -0.29
CA PHE A 5 -15.21 32.34 -0.57
C PHE A 5 -16.03 33.45 -1.23
N TYR A 6 -17.37 33.39 -1.26
CA TYR A 6 -18.22 34.48 -1.79
C TYR A 6 -17.89 35.82 -1.16
N ASN A 7 -17.68 35.86 0.16
CA ASN A 7 -17.32 37.03 0.92
C ASN A 7 -15.82 37.31 1.05
N VAL A 8 -14.99 36.54 0.36
CA VAL A 8 -13.51 36.67 0.40
C VAL A 8 -12.94 36.58 -1.03
N PRO A 9 -13.17 37.65 -1.86
CA PRO A 9 -12.76 37.63 -3.28
C PRO A 9 -11.27 37.37 -3.50
N ALA A 10 -10.43 37.83 -2.57
CA ALA A 10 -8.99 37.57 -2.62
C ALA A 10 -8.67 36.06 -2.64
N ARG A 11 -9.40 35.24 -1.85
CA ARG A 11 -9.23 33.77 -1.84
C ARG A 11 -9.82 33.11 -3.08
N LEU A 12 -10.92 33.64 -3.61
CA LEU A 12 -11.56 33.12 -4.81
C LEU A 12 -10.60 33.14 -6.03
N LYS A 13 -9.71 34.14 -6.11
CA LYS A 13 -8.70 34.25 -7.17
C LYS A 13 -7.67 33.11 -7.16
N PHE A 14 -7.48 32.45 -6.03
CA PHE A 14 -6.54 31.33 -5.90
C PHE A 14 -7.20 29.96 -6.12
N VAL A 15 -8.52 29.88 -6.28
CA VAL A 15 -9.24 28.66 -6.61
C VAL A 15 -8.90 28.28 -8.05
N LYS A 16 -8.46 27.05 -8.22
CA LYS A 16 -8.11 26.48 -9.53
C LYS A 16 -9.37 26.19 -10.35
N SER A 17 -9.19 25.64 -11.54
CA SER A 17 -10.33 25.18 -12.34
C SER A 17 -11.10 24.07 -11.59
N ALA A 18 -12.41 23.97 -11.81
CA ALA A 18 -13.26 22.95 -11.17
C ALA A 18 -12.71 21.52 -11.36
N ARG A 19 -12.10 21.25 -12.52
CA ARG A 19 -11.45 19.97 -12.81
C ARG A 19 -10.22 19.74 -11.92
N ALA A 20 -9.39 20.75 -11.72
CA ALA A 20 -8.19 20.66 -10.90
C ALA A 20 -8.54 20.51 -9.41
N GLU A 21 -9.57 21.23 -8.95
CA GLU A 21 -10.07 21.12 -7.58
C GLU A 21 -10.69 19.73 -7.34
N SER A 22 -11.51 19.22 -8.27
CA SER A 22 -12.06 17.87 -8.18
C SER A 22 -10.99 16.79 -8.11
N ALA A 23 -9.90 16.93 -8.89
CA ALA A 23 -8.78 16.00 -8.85
C ALA A 23 -8.07 16.05 -7.48
N ALA A 24 -7.80 17.26 -6.95
CA ALA A 24 -7.18 17.42 -5.64
C ALA A 24 -8.05 16.87 -4.49
N ILE A 25 -9.37 17.06 -4.58
CA ILE A 25 -10.32 16.46 -3.61
C ILE A 25 -10.29 14.95 -3.73
N GLY A 26 -10.31 14.39 -4.95
CA GLY A 26 -10.22 12.94 -5.18
C GLY A 26 -8.96 12.34 -4.57
N ASP A 27 -7.79 12.96 -4.80
CA ASP A 27 -6.52 12.53 -4.20
C ASP A 27 -6.56 12.57 -2.66
N TYR A 28 -7.21 13.58 -2.10
CA TYR A 28 -7.35 13.69 -0.65
C TYR A 28 -8.26 12.61 -0.08
N VAL A 29 -9.42 12.38 -0.72
CA VAL A 29 -10.36 11.31 -0.32
C VAL A 29 -9.71 9.94 -0.43
N ALA A 30 -8.96 9.66 -1.49
CA ALA A 30 -8.21 8.42 -1.65
C ALA A 30 -7.26 8.17 -0.46
N ARG A 31 -6.52 9.19 -0.04
CA ARG A 31 -5.62 9.10 1.12
C ARG A 31 -6.36 8.91 2.43
N LEU A 32 -7.52 9.56 2.61
CA LEU A 32 -8.36 9.33 3.78
C LEU A 32 -8.85 7.89 3.85
N MET A 33 -9.27 7.31 2.72
CA MET A 33 -9.69 5.90 2.66
C MET A 33 -8.56 4.96 3.07
N LEU A 34 -7.33 5.23 2.61
CA LEU A 34 -6.16 4.45 3.00
C LEU A 34 -5.81 4.63 4.49
N SER A 35 -6.02 5.82 5.07
CA SER A 35 -5.70 6.09 6.48
C SER A 35 -6.73 5.53 7.46
N ALA A 36 -7.93 5.23 7.00
CA ALA A 36 -9.04 4.75 7.83
C ALA A 36 -9.81 3.62 7.13
N PRO A 37 -9.18 2.46 6.92
CA PRO A 37 -9.80 1.34 6.19
C PRO A 37 -11.05 0.78 6.88
N GLN A 38 -11.26 1.07 8.15
CA GLN A 38 -12.44 0.72 8.93
C GLN A 38 -13.66 1.62 8.64
N ILE A 39 -13.48 2.72 7.88
CA ILE A 39 -14.58 3.63 7.55
C ILE A 39 -15.06 3.35 6.13
N SER A 40 -16.38 3.11 5.99
CA SER A 40 -17.02 3.02 4.67
C SER A 40 -17.12 4.42 4.06
N VAL A 41 -16.61 4.57 2.84
CA VAL A 41 -16.61 5.84 2.10
C VAL A 41 -17.32 5.65 0.78
N HIS A 42 -18.23 6.58 0.45
CA HIS A 42 -18.80 6.69 -0.88
C HIS A 42 -18.59 8.13 -1.39
N TYR A 43 -17.64 8.30 -2.30
CA TYR A 43 -17.32 9.59 -2.89
C TYR A 43 -17.89 9.72 -4.30
N VAL A 44 -18.71 10.75 -4.49
CA VAL A 44 -19.37 11.07 -5.77
C VAL A 44 -18.90 12.45 -6.24
N SER A 45 -18.51 12.57 -7.50
CA SER A 45 -18.13 13.82 -8.13
C SER A 45 -18.77 13.93 -9.52
N GLY A 46 -19.44 15.06 -9.79
CA GLY A 46 -20.16 15.25 -11.06
C GLY A 46 -21.23 14.19 -11.33
N GLY A 47 -21.92 13.70 -10.28
CA GLY A 47 -22.94 12.66 -10.39
C GLY A 47 -22.40 11.23 -10.61
N LYS A 48 -21.08 11.05 -10.65
CA LYS A 48 -20.44 9.72 -10.84
C LYS A 48 -19.74 9.29 -9.57
N THR A 49 -19.89 8.02 -9.20
CA THR A 49 -19.09 7.41 -8.13
C THR A 49 -17.64 7.34 -8.55
N VAL A 50 -16.77 8.00 -7.80
CA VAL A 50 -15.31 8.01 -8.00
C VAL A 50 -14.67 6.94 -7.13
N TYR A 51 -15.04 6.88 -5.85
CA TYR A 51 -14.54 5.88 -4.89
C TYR A 51 -15.67 5.30 -4.07
N ARG A 52 -15.52 4.01 -3.72
CA ARG A 52 -16.39 3.32 -2.77
C ARG A 52 -15.58 2.27 -2.02
N SER A 53 -15.60 2.32 -0.67
CA SER A 53 -14.97 1.30 0.19
C SER A 53 -15.99 0.65 1.10
N ALA A 54 -15.70 -0.58 1.52
CA ALA A 54 -16.56 -1.35 2.40
C ALA A 54 -16.48 -0.91 3.87
N GLY A 55 -15.32 -0.39 4.31
CA GLY A 55 -15.09 -0.04 5.71
C GLY A 55 -14.89 -1.26 6.62
N ASN A 56 -14.31 -2.34 6.08
CA ASN A 56 -14.12 -3.62 6.78
C ASN A 56 -12.79 -3.72 7.54
N GLY A 57 -12.00 -2.64 7.58
CA GLY A 57 -10.70 -2.61 8.24
C GLY A 57 -9.55 -3.23 7.44
N SER A 58 -9.81 -3.77 6.25
CA SER A 58 -8.79 -4.36 5.39
C SER A 58 -7.99 -3.28 4.66
N GLU A 59 -6.68 -3.16 4.96
CA GLU A 59 -5.76 -2.27 4.25
C GLU A 59 -5.70 -2.61 2.74
N LYS A 60 -5.76 -3.91 2.41
CA LYS A 60 -5.77 -4.38 1.02
C LYS A 60 -7.02 -3.93 0.29
N ASP A 61 -8.21 -4.11 0.89
CA ASP A 61 -9.47 -3.73 0.25
C ASP A 61 -9.58 -2.22 0.09
N ALA A 62 -9.09 -1.45 1.06
CA ALA A 62 -8.99 0.01 0.94
C ALA A 62 -8.08 0.41 -0.23
N LEU A 63 -6.91 -0.24 -0.39
CA LEU A 63 -6.00 -0.02 -1.50
C LEU A 63 -6.65 -0.36 -2.84
N LEU A 64 -7.31 -1.52 -2.95
CA LEU A 64 -8.01 -1.94 -4.17
C LEU A 64 -9.20 -1.02 -4.51
N SER A 65 -9.88 -0.47 -3.50
CA SER A 65 -10.95 0.51 -3.69
C SER A 65 -10.44 1.83 -4.28
N VAL A 66 -9.19 2.21 -3.98
CA VAL A 66 -8.55 3.45 -4.48
C VAL A 66 -7.91 3.24 -5.85
N TYR A 67 -7.14 2.16 -6.02
CA TYR A 67 -6.30 1.96 -7.22
C TYR A 67 -6.90 0.97 -8.22
N GLY A 68 -8.01 0.33 -7.87
CA GLY A 68 -8.71 -0.67 -8.69
C GLY A 68 -8.18 -2.08 -8.48
N ILE A 69 -9.01 -3.07 -8.82
CA ILE A 69 -8.68 -4.51 -8.66
C ILE A 69 -7.49 -4.93 -9.54
N GLY A 70 -7.23 -4.22 -10.63
CA GLY A 70 -6.14 -4.54 -11.55
C GLY A 70 -4.74 -4.49 -10.93
N VAL A 71 -4.57 -3.77 -9.79
CA VAL A 71 -3.27 -3.72 -9.11
C VAL A 71 -3.04 -4.90 -8.16
N GLU A 72 -4.02 -5.74 -7.89
CA GLU A 72 -3.94 -6.80 -6.88
C GLU A 72 -2.78 -7.76 -7.11
N ARG A 73 -2.55 -8.16 -8.35
CA ARG A 73 -1.44 -9.07 -8.74
C ARG A 73 -0.09 -8.37 -8.87
N GLN A 74 -0.07 -7.06 -8.72
CA GLN A 74 1.12 -6.22 -8.88
C GLN A 74 1.59 -5.61 -7.55
N ILE A 75 1.01 -6.01 -6.43
CA ILE A 75 1.38 -5.54 -5.11
C ILE A 75 1.91 -6.69 -4.25
N CYS A 76 2.98 -6.40 -3.52
CA CYS A 76 3.66 -7.31 -2.62
C CYS A 76 3.40 -6.85 -1.19
N PRO A 77 2.91 -7.71 -0.29
CA PRO A 77 2.67 -7.34 1.09
C PRO A 77 4.01 -7.09 1.81
N VAL A 78 4.03 -6.01 2.58
CA VAL A 78 5.15 -5.64 3.46
C VAL A 78 4.76 -5.96 4.90
N ALA A 79 5.61 -6.70 5.60
CA ALA A 79 5.49 -6.95 7.03
C ALA A 79 6.90 -6.98 7.64
N PHE A 80 7.17 -6.01 8.51
CA PHE A 80 8.45 -5.86 9.20
C PHE A 80 8.20 -5.34 10.62
N ASP A 81 8.95 -5.86 11.59
CA ASP A 81 8.90 -5.40 12.97
C ASP A 81 10.26 -5.66 13.62
N ASP A 82 10.95 -4.61 14.07
CA ASP A 82 12.25 -4.70 14.77
C ASP A 82 12.15 -4.30 16.25
N GLY A 83 10.91 -4.20 16.77
CA GLY A 83 10.62 -3.73 18.12
C GLY A 83 10.70 -2.21 18.31
N TYR A 84 11.33 -1.47 17.39
CA TYR A 84 11.39 -0.02 17.36
C TYR A 84 10.40 0.57 16.37
N LEU A 85 10.33 -0.03 15.19
CA LEU A 85 9.44 0.38 14.09
C LEU A 85 8.74 -0.84 13.52
N LYS A 86 7.43 -0.78 13.45
CA LYS A 86 6.60 -1.75 12.73
C LYS A 86 6.17 -1.14 11.41
N ILE A 87 6.32 -1.89 10.32
CA ILE A 87 5.92 -1.49 8.96
C ILE A 87 5.01 -2.55 8.40
N THR A 88 3.79 -2.16 8.00
CA THR A 88 2.87 -2.99 7.23
C THR A 88 2.48 -2.26 5.94
N GLY A 89 1.75 -2.95 5.06
CA GLY A 89 1.23 -2.36 3.83
C GLY A 89 1.68 -3.09 2.58
N PHE A 90 1.89 -2.34 1.51
CA PHE A 90 2.14 -2.91 0.18
C PHE A 90 3.13 -2.07 -0.61
N VAL A 91 4.00 -2.74 -1.34
CA VAL A 91 4.82 -2.15 -2.42
C VAL A 91 4.39 -2.75 -3.75
N GLY A 92 4.44 -1.96 -4.81
CA GLY A 92 4.16 -2.45 -6.16
C GLY A 92 5.38 -3.12 -6.78
N VAL A 93 5.16 -4.08 -7.68
CA VAL A 93 6.24 -4.55 -8.55
C VAL A 93 6.81 -3.40 -9.39
N PRO A 94 8.05 -3.49 -9.93
CA PRO A 94 8.69 -2.40 -10.68
C PRO A 94 7.83 -1.83 -11.81
N GLU A 95 7.02 -2.66 -12.47
CA GLU A 95 6.13 -2.29 -13.58
C GLU A 95 5.01 -1.33 -13.13
N LEU A 96 4.62 -1.38 -11.85
CA LEU A 96 3.62 -0.47 -11.26
C LEU A 96 4.17 0.93 -10.96
N SER A 97 5.46 1.19 -11.23
CA SER A 97 6.11 2.49 -10.98
C SER A 97 5.39 3.64 -11.70
N ARG A 98 5.46 4.84 -11.15
CA ARG A 98 4.77 6.05 -11.63
C ARG A 98 5.76 7.12 -12.09
N ALA A 99 5.32 8.04 -12.93
CA ALA A 99 6.11 9.19 -13.38
C ALA A 99 6.38 10.22 -12.27
N ASN A 100 5.64 10.15 -11.18
CA ASN A 100 5.79 11.02 -10.02
C ASN A 100 5.50 10.26 -8.72
N ARG A 101 5.68 10.93 -7.59
CA ARG A 101 5.49 10.34 -6.25
C ARG A 101 4.02 10.24 -5.80
N SER A 102 3.04 10.46 -6.68
CA SER A 102 1.61 10.37 -6.33
C SER A 102 1.17 8.96 -5.92
N GLY A 103 1.90 7.94 -6.40
CA GLY A 103 1.69 6.53 -6.00
C GLY A 103 2.33 6.15 -4.67
N GLN A 104 2.95 7.10 -3.94
CA GLN A 104 3.55 6.86 -2.64
C GLN A 104 2.66 7.44 -1.55
N THR A 105 2.08 6.58 -0.71
CA THR A 105 1.34 6.97 0.49
C THR A 105 2.03 6.36 1.70
N ILE A 106 2.50 7.21 2.60
CA ILE A 106 3.15 6.80 3.85
C ILE A 106 2.30 7.33 5.00
N LEU A 107 1.91 6.41 5.87
CA LEU A 107 1.17 6.70 7.08
C LEU A 107 2.05 6.42 8.28
N LEU A 108 2.10 7.34 9.23
CA LEU A 108 2.81 7.21 10.49
C LEU A 108 1.82 7.33 11.64
N ASN A 109 1.66 6.28 12.43
CA ASN A 109 0.70 6.22 13.53
C ASN A 109 -0.72 6.66 13.09
N GLY A 110 -1.17 6.20 11.90
CA GLY A 110 -2.45 6.54 11.30
C GLY A 110 -2.52 7.90 10.60
N ARG A 111 -1.44 8.70 10.62
CA ARG A 111 -1.38 10.01 9.97
C ARG A 111 -0.63 9.94 8.65
N ILE A 112 -1.20 10.52 7.61
CA ILE A 112 -0.51 10.68 6.33
C ILE A 112 0.63 11.67 6.50
N ILE A 113 1.84 11.26 6.09
CA ILE A 113 3.04 12.10 6.13
C ILE A 113 3.70 12.23 4.76
N ARG A 114 4.50 13.27 4.62
CA ARG A 114 5.41 13.50 3.51
C ARG A 114 6.82 13.60 4.05
N SER A 115 7.66 12.63 3.72
CA SER A 115 9.07 12.63 4.09
C SER A 115 9.91 12.34 2.85
N PRO A 116 10.74 13.30 2.42
CA PRO A 116 11.71 13.07 1.36
C PRO A 116 12.66 11.93 1.70
N ALA A 117 13.06 11.79 2.96
CA ALA A 117 13.94 10.73 3.42
C ALA A 117 13.33 9.35 3.23
N LEU A 118 12.06 9.15 3.63
CA LEU A 118 11.35 7.89 3.42
C LEU A 118 11.06 7.60 1.95
N SER A 119 10.71 8.63 1.15
CA SER A 119 10.54 8.47 -0.29
C SER A 119 11.83 8.05 -0.99
N ASN A 120 12.97 8.57 -0.54
CA ASN A 120 14.28 8.18 -1.06
C ASN A 120 14.69 6.77 -0.57
N ALA A 121 14.37 6.41 0.69
CA ALA A 121 14.55 5.06 1.21
C ALA A 121 13.76 4.04 0.39
N LEU A 122 12.48 4.34 0.11
CA LEU A 122 11.65 3.53 -0.75
C LEU A 122 12.24 3.38 -2.16
N SER A 123 12.76 4.46 -2.77
CA SER A 123 13.42 4.37 -4.08
C SER A 123 14.66 3.48 -4.03
N ARG A 124 15.45 3.57 -2.95
CA ARG A 124 16.64 2.71 -2.75
C ARG A 124 16.30 1.22 -2.59
N SER A 125 15.14 0.89 -2.01
CA SER A 125 14.73 -0.52 -1.86
C SER A 125 14.47 -1.23 -3.19
N PHE A 126 14.21 -0.48 -4.25
CA PHE A 126 14.03 -1.01 -5.61
C PHE A 126 15.34 -1.11 -6.39
N ASP A 127 16.40 -0.44 -5.91
CA ASP A 127 17.70 -0.41 -6.57
C ASP A 127 17.57 -0.07 -8.08
N THR A 128 18.14 -0.88 -8.95
CA THR A 128 18.07 -0.71 -10.42
C THR A 128 16.80 -1.26 -11.07
N ARG A 129 15.89 -1.84 -10.30
CA ARG A 129 14.66 -2.48 -10.81
C ARG A 129 13.63 -1.49 -11.36
N VAL A 130 13.71 -0.22 -10.97
CA VAL A 130 12.82 0.84 -11.46
C VAL A 130 13.62 1.77 -12.38
N LEU A 131 13.05 2.08 -13.55
CA LEU A 131 13.68 2.95 -14.53
C LEU A 131 13.96 4.35 -13.96
N ILE A 132 15.05 4.96 -14.44
CA ILE A 132 15.42 6.33 -14.07
C ILE A 132 14.25 7.29 -14.35
N GLY A 133 13.96 8.17 -13.40
CA GLY A 133 12.86 9.14 -13.49
C GLY A 133 11.48 8.56 -13.15
N ARG A 134 11.40 7.29 -12.77
CA ARG A 134 10.16 6.72 -12.23
C ARG A 134 10.25 6.49 -10.72
N PHE A 135 9.10 6.44 -10.09
CA PHE A 135 8.97 6.31 -8.64
C PHE A 135 8.19 5.05 -8.28
N PRO A 136 8.70 4.26 -7.32
CA PRO A 136 8.00 3.07 -6.83
C PRO A 136 6.60 3.39 -6.34
N PHE A 137 5.67 2.46 -6.56
CA PHE A 137 4.36 2.49 -5.93
C PHE A 137 4.45 1.89 -4.53
N ALA A 138 3.86 2.56 -3.53
CA ALA A 138 3.78 2.02 -2.18
C ALA A 138 2.66 2.65 -1.36
N VAL A 139 2.04 1.85 -0.51
CA VAL A 139 1.18 2.27 0.59
C VAL A 139 1.72 1.62 1.85
N LEU A 140 2.37 2.40 2.71
CA LEU A 140 3.06 1.91 3.90
C LEU A 140 2.44 2.50 5.17
N TYR A 141 2.23 1.65 6.14
CA TYR A 141 1.76 1.98 7.48
C TYR A 141 2.91 1.76 8.46
N LEU A 142 3.40 2.84 9.04
CA LEU A 142 4.47 2.86 10.00
C LEU A 142 3.90 3.09 11.39
N SER A 143 4.29 2.27 12.35
CA SER A 143 3.94 2.42 13.76
C SER A 143 5.22 2.51 14.58
N ILE A 144 5.38 3.59 15.33
CA ILE A 144 6.54 3.89 16.17
C ILE A 144 6.07 4.53 17.48
N ALA A 145 6.85 4.41 18.53
CA ALA A 145 6.56 5.10 19.79
C ALA A 145 6.46 6.62 19.58
N PHE A 146 5.46 7.26 20.19
CA PHE A 146 5.25 8.71 20.02
C PHE A 146 6.44 9.56 20.49
N ALA A 147 7.23 9.06 21.44
CA ALA A 147 8.44 9.72 21.92
C ALA A 147 9.55 9.78 20.87
N GLU A 148 9.50 8.93 19.84
CA GLU A 148 10.50 8.82 18.78
C GLU A 148 10.20 9.70 17.56
N VAL A 149 9.12 10.48 17.61
CA VAL A 149 8.71 11.32 16.47
C VAL A 149 8.14 12.64 16.92
N ASP A 150 8.66 13.73 16.33
CA ASP A 150 8.07 15.06 16.44
C ASP A 150 7.22 15.35 15.20
N VAL A 151 5.92 15.54 15.41
CA VAL A 151 4.93 15.85 14.36
C VAL A 151 4.62 17.34 14.29
N ASN A 152 5.17 18.17 15.19
CA ASN A 152 4.91 19.60 15.24
C ASN A 152 6.00 20.41 14.51
N VAL A 153 6.45 19.94 13.38
CA VAL A 153 7.54 20.54 12.60
C VAL A 153 7.03 21.60 11.62
N HIS A 154 5.83 21.40 11.05
CA HIS A 154 5.27 22.28 10.01
C HIS A 154 3.78 22.54 10.25
N PRO A 155 3.24 23.75 9.93
CA PRO A 155 1.81 24.08 10.10
C PRO A 155 0.85 23.08 9.44
N SER A 156 1.22 22.52 8.27
CA SER A 156 0.42 21.50 7.58
C SER A 156 0.44 20.13 8.28
N LYS A 157 1.36 19.93 9.24
CA LYS A 157 1.54 18.67 9.98
C LYS A 157 1.73 17.43 9.07
N LEU A 158 2.18 17.66 7.84
CA LEU A 158 2.52 16.59 6.89
C LEU A 158 3.98 16.16 7.01
N GLU A 159 4.84 17.04 7.56
CA GLU A 159 6.25 16.77 7.80
C GLU A 159 6.45 16.34 9.25
N VAL A 160 7.34 15.40 9.45
CA VAL A 160 7.69 14.84 10.75
C VAL A 160 9.21 14.77 10.87
N ARG A 161 9.70 14.81 12.11
CA ARG A 161 11.11 14.60 12.42
C ARG A 161 11.22 13.35 13.30
N PHE A 162 12.05 12.40 12.90
CA PHE A 162 12.33 11.20 13.70
C PHE A 162 13.55 11.46 14.59
N THR A 163 13.56 10.86 15.77
CA THR A 163 14.70 10.86 16.67
C THR A 163 15.89 10.17 16.00
N ASP A 164 15.67 9.01 15.38
CA ASP A 164 16.66 8.28 14.59
C ASP A 164 16.13 8.06 13.14
N GLU A 165 16.28 9.09 12.29
CA GLU A 165 15.88 9.03 10.89
C GLU A 165 16.65 7.96 10.10
N GLN A 166 17.92 7.74 10.46
CA GLN A 166 18.74 6.75 9.75
C GLN A 166 18.23 5.32 10.01
N ARG A 167 17.86 5.01 11.25
CA ARG A 167 17.27 3.72 11.60
C ARG A 167 15.95 3.52 10.87
N VAL A 168 15.04 4.49 10.92
CA VAL A 168 13.74 4.43 10.24
C VAL A 168 13.91 4.23 8.73
N THR A 169 14.78 5.00 8.07
CA THR A 169 15.00 4.86 6.63
C THR A 169 15.63 3.51 6.26
N ARG A 170 16.54 2.99 7.09
CA ARG A 170 17.11 1.64 6.90
C ARG A 170 16.06 0.56 7.02
N SER A 171 15.21 0.61 8.03
CA SER A 171 14.11 -0.34 8.22
C SER A 171 13.15 -0.34 7.02
N VAL A 172 12.83 0.84 6.45
CA VAL A 172 12.01 0.94 5.23
C VAL A 172 12.68 0.27 4.04
N VAL A 173 14.01 0.48 3.85
CA VAL A 173 14.75 -0.17 2.77
C VAL A 173 14.68 -1.69 2.92
N VAL A 174 14.98 -2.21 4.12
CA VAL A 174 14.98 -3.67 4.38
C VAL A 174 13.59 -4.25 4.15
N ALA A 175 12.57 -3.67 4.79
CA ALA A 175 11.19 -4.16 4.70
C ALA A 175 10.68 -4.25 3.26
N CYS A 176 10.91 -3.19 2.47
CA CYS A 176 10.45 -3.16 1.08
C CYS A 176 11.27 -4.07 0.17
N SER A 177 12.59 -4.15 0.36
CA SER A 177 13.46 -5.05 -0.41
C SER A 177 13.09 -6.52 -0.16
N GLU A 178 12.87 -6.92 1.09
CA GLU A 178 12.43 -8.28 1.42
C GLU A 178 11.09 -8.63 0.82
N ALA A 179 10.11 -7.71 0.87
CA ALA A 179 8.80 -7.91 0.27
C ALA A 179 8.91 -8.17 -1.24
N LEU A 180 9.75 -7.41 -1.94
CA LEU A 180 10.01 -7.59 -3.36
C LEU A 180 10.69 -8.95 -3.65
N ILE A 181 11.69 -9.34 -2.86
CA ILE A 181 12.41 -10.61 -3.05
C ILE A 181 11.44 -11.78 -2.86
N ARG A 182 10.63 -11.78 -1.80
CA ARG A 182 9.65 -12.86 -1.54
C ARG A 182 8.64 -13.03 -2.68
N SER A 183 8.28 -11.94 -3.35
CA SER A 183 7.34 -12.00 -4.48
C SER A 183 7.95 -12.52 -5.78
N TYR A 184 9.28 -12.49 -5.91
CA TYR A 184 9.99 -13.04 -7.04
C TYR A 184 10.44 -14.50 -6.86
N VAL A 185 10.40 -15.03 -5.63
CA VAL A 185 10.62 -16.46 -5.39
C VAL A 185 9.30 -17.20 -5.62
N PRO A 186 9.17 -18.02 -6.67
CA PRO A 186 7.97 -18.83 -6.84
C PRO A 186 7.87 -19.73 -5.61
N THR A 187 6.73 -19.69 -4.93
CA THR A 187 6.42 -20.68 -3.88
C THR A 187 6.37 -22.03 -4.57
N VAL A 188 7.41 -22.82 -4.41
CA VAL A 188 7.40 -24.22 -4.82
C VAL A 188 6.46 -24.88 -3.81
N GLU A 189 5.22 -25.07 -4.21
CA GLU A 189 4.32 -25.95 -3.47
C GLU A 189 4.99 -27.32 -3.44
N PRO A 190 5.14 -27.96 -2.26
CA PRO A 190 5.67 -29.31 -2.22
C PRO A 190 4.74 -30.19 -3.08
N VAL A 191 5.28 -30.73 -4.16
CA VAL A 191 4.61 -31.74 -4.95
C VAL A 191 4.37 -32.93 -4.00
N MET A 192 3.12 -33.08 -3.55
CA MET A 192 2.72 -34.33 -2.87
C MET A 192 2.92 -35.46 -3.89
N GLU A 193 3.95 -36.25 -3.67
CA GLU A 193 4.11 -37.50 -4.40
C GLU A 193 2.84 -38.34 -4.18
N PRO A 194 2.23 -38.86 -5.26
CA PRO A 194 1.09 -39.73 -5.10
C PRO A 194 1.59 -41.00 -4.36
N SER A 195 1.05 -41.25 -3.17
CA SER A 195 1.28 -42.44 -2.41
C SER A 195 0.93 -43.64 -3.30
N SER A 196 1.96 -44.41 -3.65
CA SER A 196 1.83 -45.70 -4.31
C SER A 196 0.98 -46.60 -3.43
N GLN A 197 -0.27 -46.78 -3.75
CA GLN A 197 -1.07 -47.88 -3.20
C GLN A 197 -0.59 -49.16 -3.85
N GLU A 198 0.13 -49.92 -3.08
CA GLU A 198 0.51 -51.28 -3.29
C GLU A 198 -0.74 -52.16 -3.50
N SER A 199 -0.90 -52.66 -4.72
CA SER A 199 -1.93 -53.61 -5.07
C SER A 199 -1.50 -54.95 -4.45
N ALA A 200 -2.14 -55.36 -3.38
CA ALA A 200 -2.06 -56.74 -2.89
C ALA A 200 -2.92 -57.65 -3.79
N GLU A 201 -2.22 -58.44 -4.61
CA GLU A 201 -2.78 -59.66 -5.22
C GLU A 201 -3.18 -60.61 -4.11
N SER A 202 -4.43 -61.02 -4.10
CA SER A 202 -4.86 -62.26 -3.44
C SER A 202 -5.35 -63.24 -4.48
N ASP A 203 -4.47 -64.16 -4.77
CA ASP A 203 -4.71 -65.43 -5.42
C ASP A 203 -5.72 -66.24 -4.60
N THR A 204 -6.80 -66.72 -5.17
CA THR A 204 -7.56 -67.83 -4.63
C THR A 204 -8.13 -68.67 -5.78
N GLN A 205 -7.49 -69.82 -5.93
CA GLN A 205 -7.96 -70.98 -6.66
C GLN A 205 -9.28 -71.49 -6.05
N ALA A 206 -10.14 -72.00 -6.87
CA ALA A 206 -10.88 -73.28 -6.68
C ALA A 206 -11.88 -73.42 -7.81
N GLU A 207 -11.63 -74.34 -8.66
CA GLU A 207 -12.17 -75.69 -8.69
C GLU A 207 -13.56 -75.81 -9.33
N SER A 208 -13.59 -76.35 -10.58
CA SER A 208 -14.74 -77.04 -11.15
C SER A 208 -14.96 -78.37 -10.39
N PRO A 209 -16.12 -78.98 -10.36
CA PRO A 209 -16.59 -79.72 -11.56
C PRO A 209 -18.11 -79.94 -11.66
N ARG A 210 -18.52 -80.31 -12.86
CA ARG A 210 -19.59 -81.11 -13.43
C ARG A 210 -20.68 -80.31 -14.17
#